data_76f7eb0cff2efd8d94333c2e1cbc4614
#
_entry.id   76f7eb0cff2efd8d94333c2e1cbc4614
#
_cell.length_a   1.000
_cell.length_b   1.000
_cell.length_c   1.000
_cell.angle_alpha   90.00
_cell.angle_beta   90.00
_cell.angle_gamma   90.00
#
_symmetry.space_group_name_H-M   'P 1'
#
loop_
_entity.id
_entity.type
_entity.pdbx_description
1 polymer ?
#
loop_
_entity_poly.entity_id
_entity_poly.type
_entity_poly.pdbx_seq_one_letter_code
_entity_poly.pdbx_strand_id
1 'polypeptide(L)'
;MGDFQPASGLPKRSERRKRSETSNPVSSYLKIPTENPGEPKQSTKSLVKSRHFEPRRALKEDRHPQPAADFPALSQSPENPEKKGLATPIRPRQAEGTSPQLAEEVTDNRQRQKEKIANLTQTAKSQWEKIRARPVFRLLVRIAEVIIVVSAVGILVATFFMSVLQIRGESMTPTLRDGDLVVASRHSSFQSGDIIAFYYNNKVLLKRVIGQPGDWIDMREDGTIVVNKKPLRENYVKGSKIGKTDIKFPYQVPEHRYFVLGDHRSISLDSRTKAIGTVSEDQVVGKAMLIVWPLSHFSGVR
;
A
#
# COMPACT_ATOMS: atom_id res chain seq x y z
N MET A 1 -2.76 -72.05 46.63
CA MET A 1 -3.83 -72.42 47.52
C MET A 1 -4.32 -71.17 48.20
N GLY A 2 -5.62 -70.91 48.01
CA GLY A 2 -6.38 -69.91 48.73
C GLY A 2 -6.44 -68.56 47.99
N ASP A 3 -7.37 -68.13 47.58
CA ASP A 3 -8.81 -68.23 47.24
C ASP A 3 -9.25 -66.84 46.78
N PHE A 4 -9.83 -66.83 45.66
CA PHE A 4 -10.53 -65.70 45.05
C PHE A 4 -11.89 -65.54 45.70
N GLN A 5 -12.26 -64.32 46.06
CA GLN A 5 -13.72 -64.00 46.07
C GLN A 5 -13.96 -62.52 45.77
N PRO A 6 -14.93 -62.23 44.90
CA PRO A 6 -15.34 -60.86 44.56
C PRO A 6 -16.57 -60.45 45.35
N ALA A 7 -16.64 -59.19 45.73
CA ALA A 7 -17.88 -58.64 46.32
C ALA A 7 -18.41 -57.50 45.37
N SER A 8 -19.53 -57.88 44.82
CA SER A 8 -20.57 -57.12 44.17
C SER A 8 -21.24 -56.10 45.09
N GLY A 9 -21.67 -54.99 44.51
CA GLY A 9 -22.58 -54.08 45.21
C GLY A 9 -22.85 -52.76 44.55
N LEU A 10 -23.53 -52.74 43.43
CA LEU A 10 -24.29 -51.60 42.97
C LEU A 10 -25.62 -51.47 43.74
N PRO A 11 -26.04 -50.32 44.20
CA PRO A 11 -27.44 -50.04 44.42
C PRO A 11 -28.10 -49.25 43.35
N LYS A 12 -29.29 -49.73 43.05
CA LYS A 12 -30.23 -49.30 42.03
C LYS A 12 -30.87 -47.95 42.35
N ARG A 13 -31.15 -47.26 41.26
CA ARG A 13 -32.16 -46.23 40.99
C ARG A 13 -33.49 -46.45 41.75
N SER A 14 -33.95 -45.39 42.40
CA SER A 14 -35.31 -44.89 42.54
C SER A 14 -35.47 -44.23 43.93
N GLU A 15 -35.71 -42.97 43.96
CA GLU A 15 -36.95 -42.45 44.54
C GLU A 15 -37.08 -40.94 44.35
N ARG A 16 -38.20 -40.63 43.98
CA ARG A 16 -38.85 -39.44 43.45
C ARG A 16 -39.33 -38.56 44.63
N ARG A 17 -39.23 -37.23 44.42
CA ARG A 17 -40.15 -36.20 44.92
C ARG A 17 -40.23 -35.96 46.45
N LYS A 18 -39.84 -34.68 46.77
CA LYS A 18 -40.77 -33.71 47.41
C LYS A 18 -40.01 -32.38 47.62
N ARG A 19 -40.50 -31.38 46.99
CA ARG A 19 -40.91 -30.05 47.40
C ARG A 19 -40.41 -29.58 48.77
N SER A 20 -39.62 -28.45 48.75
CA SER A 20 -39.86 -27.37 49.71
C SER A 20 -39.33 -26.06 49.10
N GLU A 21 -40.25 -25.15 48.89
CA GLU A 21 -40.04 -23.71 48.67
C GLU A 21 -39.39 -23.17 49.94
N THR A 22 -38.29 -22.38 49.72
CA THR A 22 -37.91 -21.33 50.65
C THR A 22 -37.25 -20.20 49.85
N SER A 23 -38.06 -19.15 49.66
CA SER A 23 -37.81 -17.74 49.78
C SER A 23 -36.45 -17.18 49.35
N ASN A 24 -36.45 -16.50 48.21
CA ASN A 24 -35.55 -15.40 47.92
C ASN A 24 -35.71 -14.24 48.87
N PRO A 25 -34.66 -13.65 49.36
CA PRO A 25 -34.65 -12.24 49.68
C PRO A 25 -33.44 -11.54 49.14
N VAL A 26 -33.53 -10.89 47.99
CA VAL A 26 -32.79 -9.63 47.68
C VAL A 26 -33.53 -8.91 46.57
N SER A 27 -34.53 -8.16 46.97
CA SER A 27 -35.10 -7.08 46.18
C SER A 27 -35.20 -5.87 47.09
N SER A 28 -34.14 -5.13 47.15
CA SER A 28 -34.20 -3.72 47.57
C SER A 28 -32.90 -3.04 47.14
N TYR A 29 -33.07 -1.97 46.47
CA TYR A 29 -32.16 -0.93 46.02
C TYR A 29 -31.99 -0.86 44.50
N LEU A 30 -32.94 -0.15 43.89
CA LEU A 30 -32.68 0.91 42.92
C LEU A 30 -34.01 1.52 42.49
N LYS A 31 -34.46 2.52 43.25
CA LYS A 31 -35.41 3.52 42.77
C LYS A 31 -34.66 4.45 41.85
N ILE A 32 -34.99 4.42 40.56
CA ILE A 32 -34.63 5.42 39.59
C ILE A 32 -35.70 6.53 39.70
N PRO A 33 -35.34 7.79 39.93
CA PRO A 33 -36.26 8.90 39.75
C PRO A 33 -36.37 9.20 38.25
N THR A 34 -37.55 9.06 37.72
CA THR A 34 -37.98 9.64 36.45
C THR A 34 -38.16 11.12 36.67
N GLU A 35 -37.32 11.95 36.09
CA GLU A 35 -37.51 13.40 36.01
C GLU A 35 -37.92 13.78 34.60
N ASN A 36 -39.04 14.46 34.52
CA ASN A 36 -39.73 14.97 33.33
C ASN A 36 -39.02 16.20 32.78
N PRO A 37 -38.99 16.45 31.46
CA PRO A 37 -38.42 17.66 30.88
C PRO A 37 -39.46 18.81 30.87
N GLY A 38 -39.20 19.83 31.62
CA GLY A 38 -40.02 21.05 31.61
C GLY A 38 -39.33 22.25 32.24
N GLU A 39 -39.13 23.24 31.42
CA GLU A 39 -38.94 24.67 31.67
C GLU A 39 -37.55 25.23 32.04
N PRO A 40 -37.21 26.38 31.40
CA PRO A 40 -35.94 27.05 31.55
C PRO A 40 -36.02 28.09 32.68
N LYS A 41 -35.11 28.04 33.64
CA LYS A 41 -34.89 29.16 34.58
C LYS A 41 -33.65 29.96 34.22
N GLN A 42 -33.91 31.22 34.01
CA GLN A 42 -32.97 32.31 33.78
C GLN A 42 -32.06 32.59 34.97
N SER A 43 -30.89 33.14 34.61
CA SER A 43 -30.10 34.12 35.36
C SER A 43 -29.16 33.64 36.45
N THR A 44 -27.86 33.69 36.12
CA THR A 44 -26.97 34.64 36.85
C THR A 44 -25.77 34.96 35.96
N LYS A 45 -25.63 36.26 35.71
CA LYS A 45 -24.50 36.92 35.05
C LYS A 45 -23.26 36.79 35.92
N SER A 46 -22.20 36.18 35.41
CA SER A 46 -20.85 36.47 35.85
C SER A 46 -20.00 36.87 34.65
N LEU A 47 -19.50 38.06 34.76
CA LEU A 47 -18.65 38.82 33.85
C LEU A 47 -17.36 38.00 33.55
N VAL A 48 -17.21 37.44 32.38
CA VAL A 48 -15.91 37.09 31.83
C VAL A 48 -15.69 37.90 30.57
N LYS A 49 -14.77 38.83 30.70
CA LYS A 49 -14.27 39.77 29.70
C LYS A 49 -13.90 38.98 28.39
N SER A 50 -14.78 39.11 27.41
CA SER A 50 -14.48 38.60 26.04
C SER A 50 -13.40 39.51 25.44
N ARG A 51 -12.22 38.93 25.24
CA ARG A 51 -11.24 39.50 24.30
C ARG A 51 -11.82 39.38 22.90
N HIS A 52 -12.10 40.51 22.34
CA HIS A 52 -12.46 40.70 20.94
C HIS A 52 -11.38 40.07 20.07
N PHE A 53 -11.74 39.00 19.40
CA PHE A 53 -10.92 38.41 18.34
C PHE A 53 -11.38 39.06 17.04
N GLU A 54 -10.65 40.07 16.61
CA GLU A 54 -10.85 40.70 15.30
C GLU A 54 -10.46 39.67 14.23
N PRO A 55 -11.33 39.35 13.25
CA PRO A 55 -10.94 38.55 12.12
C PRO A 55 -9.94 39.37 11.27
N ARG A 56 -8.71 38.90 11.21
CA ARG A 56 -7.72 39.40 10.26
C ARG A 56 -8.35 39.36 8.87
N ARG A 57 -8.50 40.53 8.27
CA ARG A 57 -8.81 40.75 6.87
C ARG A 57 -7.96 39.79 6.03
N ALA A 58 -8.63 38.96 5.24
CA ALA A 58 -8.03 38.26 4.15
C ALA A 58 -7.41 39.29 3.21
N LEU A 59 -6.11 39.33 3.14
CA LEU A 59 -5.38 39.97 2.06
C LEU A 59 -5.76 39.20 0.80
N LYS A 60 -6.58 39.80 -0.04
CA LYS A 60 -6.76 39.43 -1.43
C LYS A 60 -5.39 39.61 -2.08
N GLU A 61 -4.68 38.56 -2.25
CA GLU A 61 -3.54 38.45 -3.17
C GLU A 61 -4.12 38.34 -4.56
N ASP A 62 -4.29 39.48 -5.21
CA ASP A 62 -4.53 39.59 -6.64
C ASP A 62 -3.27 39.06 -7.36
N ARG A 63 -3.18 37.76 -7.53
CA ARG A 63 -2.29 37.17 -8.53
C ARG A 63 -2.97 37.26 -9.87
N HIS A 64 -2.69 38.34 -10.59
CA HIS A 64 -2.79 38.36 -12.03
C HIS A 64 -2.09 37.12 -12.59
N PRO A 65 -2.70 36.36 -13.49
CA PRO A 65 -1.98 35.38 -14.27
C PRO A 65 -1.00 36.15 -15.17
N GLN A 66 0.27 35.92 -14.97
CA GLN A 66 1.29 36.36 -15.95
C GLN A 66 0.98 35.69 -17.28
N PRO A 67 0.94 36.46 -18.38
CA PRO A 67 0.81 35.87 -19.69
C PRO A 67 2.06 35.03 -19.99
N ALA A 68 1.80 33.85 -20.52
CA ALA A 68 2.81 32.94 -21.02
C ALA A 68 3.80 33.69 -21.93
N ALA A 69 5.09 33.43 -21.68
CA ALA A 69 6.16 33.95 -22.51
C ALA A 69 5.91 33.55 -23.97
N ASP A 70 5.76 34.56 -24.82
CA ASP A 70 5.68 34.43 -26.25
C ASP A 70 6.94 33.76 -26.79
N PHE A 71 6.77 32.58 -27.33
CA PHE A 71 7.73 32.03 -28.28
C PHE A 71 7.62 32.84 -29.58
N PRO A 72 8.70 33.39 -30.10
CA PRO A 72 8.63 34.09 -31.39
C PRO A 72 8.33 33.09 -32.50
N ALA A 73 7.16 33.26 -33.09
CA ALA A 73 6.81 32.62 -34.35
C ALA A 73 7.73 33.14 -35.46
N LEU A 74 8.57 32.26 -35.96
CA LEU A 74 9.32 32.45 -37.20
C LEU A 74 8.35 32.31 -38.38
N SER A 75 7.70 33.41 -38.73
CA SER A 75 7.01 33.56 -40.00
C SER A 75 7.07 35.03 -40.42
N GLN A 76 8.20 35.44 -40.97
CA GLN A 76 8.24 36.59 -41.84
C GLN A 76 9.02 36.21 -43.08
N SER A 77 8.27 35.87 -44.10
CA SER A 77 8.66 35.93 -45.48
C SER A 77 8.99 37.39 -45.82
N PRO A 78 10.17 37.74 -46.33
CA PRO A 78 10.44 39.10 -46.70
C PRO A 78 9.62 39.47 -47.95
N GLU A 79 8.81 40.50 -47.81
CA GLU A 79 8.17 41.20 -48.93
C GLU A 79 9.21 41.64 -49.93
N ASN A 80 8.89 41.36 -51.16
CA ASN A 80 9.64 41.68 -52.36
C ASN A 80 9.49 43.19 -52.69
N PRO A 81 10.53 44.01 -52.64
CA PRO A 81 10.40 45.37 -53.13
C PRO A 81 10.36 45.38 -54.67
N GLU A 82 9.39 46.08 -55.19
CA GLU A 82 9.16 46.36 -56.58
C GLU A 82 10.45 46.76 -57.33
N LYS A 83 10.80 45.99 -58.35
CA LYS A 83 11.78 46.29 -59.28
C LYS A 83 11.18 47.15 -60.43
N LYS A 84 11.39 48.43 -60.38
CA LYS A 84 11.40 49.25 -61.58
C LYS A 84 12.75 49.13 -62.22
N GLY A 85 12.81 48.79 -63.46
CA GLY A 85 13.86 49.24 -64.39
C GLY A 85 14.67 48.15 -65.03
N LEU A 86 14.49 48.12 -66.33
CA LEU A 86 15.41 47.82 -67.43
C LEU A 86 15.60 46.34 -67.77
N ALA A 87 14.73 45.90 -68.66
CA ALA A 87 14.89 44.68 -69.42
C ALA A 87 16.10 44.76 -70.32
N THR A 88 17.12 44.01 -69.99
CA THR A 88 18.15 43.60 -70.96
C THR A 88 17.87 42.11 -71.26
N PRO A 89 17.79 41.74 -72.53
CA PRO A 89 17.50 40.34 -72.87
C PRO A 89 18.74 39.50 -72.60
N ILE A 90 18.66 38.69 -71.55
CA ILE A 90 19.65 37.65 -71.29
C ILE A 90 19.45 36.58 -72.37
N ARG A 91 20.38 36.50 -73.26
CA ARG A 91 20.54 35.35 -74.16
C ARG A 91 20.50 34.07 -73.37
N PRO A 92 19.77 33.05 -73.79
CA PRO A 92 19.81 31.72 -73.16
C PRO A 92 21.27 31.22 -73.33
N ARG A 93 21.94 31.07 -72.22
CA ARG A 93 23.19 30.34 -72.15
C ARG A 93 22.92 28.91 -72.59
N GLN A 94 23.30 28.59 -73.79
CA GLN A 94 23.29 27.25 -74.31
C GLN A 94 24.00 26.40 -73.26
N ALA A 95 23.33 25.42 -72.70
CA ALA A 95 23.92 24.39 -71.89
C ALA A 95 24.91 23.65 -72.79
N GLU A 96 26.17 24.06 -72.66
CA GLU A 96 27.28 23.33 -73.24
C GLU A 96 27.22 21.92 -72.66
N GLY A 97 27.17 20.99 -73.59
CA GLY A 97 26.99 19.60 -73.41
C GLY A 97 27.72 18.99 -72.22
N THR A 98 27.01 18.56 -71.26
CA THR A 98 27.50 17.51 -70.35
C THR A 98 27.82 16.36 -71.31
N SER A 99 29.11 16.11 -71.52
CA SER A 99 29.54 15.04 -72.39
C SER A 99 28.84 13.74 -72.03
N PRO A 100 28.29 12.97 -72.98
CA PRO A 100 27.54 11.75 -72.69
C PRO A 100 28.36 10.78 -71.84
N GLN A 101 29.63 10.83 -71.81
CA GLN A 101 30.56 10.02 -71.02
C GLN A 101 30.45 10.25 -69.51
N LEU A 102 30.22 11.49 -69.01
CA LEU A 102 30.02 11.75 -67.58
C LEU A 102 28.67 11.27 -67.04
N ALA A 103 27.62 11.31 -67.89
CA ALA A 103 26.33 10.80 -67.51
C ALA A 103 26.31 9.26 -67.41
N GLU A 104 27.08 8.61 -68.28
CA GLU A 104 27.22 7.14 -68.31
C GLU A 104 28.06 6.66 -67.12
N GLU A 105 29.12 7.36 -66.76
CA GLU A 105 29.96 7.03 -65.59
C GLU A 105 29.22 7.21 -64.25
N VAL A 106 28.37 8.23 -64.15
CA VAL A 106 27.53 8.43 -62.96
C VAL A 106 26.44 7.35 -62.82
N THR A 107 25.86 6.90 -63.93
CA THR A 107 24.86 5.81 -63.93
C THR A 107 25.51 4.47 -63.63
N ASP A 108 26.69 4.18 -64.17
CA ASP A 108 27.44 2.96 -63.88
C ASP A 108 27.87 2.89 -62.39
N ASN A 109 28.37 3.99 -61.85
CA ASN A 109 28.71 4.08 -60.41
C ASN A 109 27.49 3.87 -59.48
N ARG A 110 26.34 4.39 -59.87
CA ARG A 110 25.08 4.14 -59.11
C ARG A 110 24.62 2.68 -59.19
N GLN A 111 24.76 2.05 -60.33
CA GLN A 111 24.46 0.63 -60.50
C GLN A 111 25.40 -0.25 -59.70
N ARG A 112 26.72 -0.02 -59.78
CA ARG A 112 27.72 -0.73 -58.97
C ARG A 112 27.49 -0.57 -57.44
N GLN A 113 27.06 0.61 -56.98
CA GLN A 113 26.71 0.83 -55.58
C GLN A 113 25.45 0.04 -55.20
N LYS A 114 24.41 0.03 -56.04
CA LYS A 114 23.20 -0.76 -55.82
C LYS A 114 23.49 -2.27 -55.74
N GLU A 115 24.35 -2.77 -56.66
CA GLU A 115 24.76 -4.17 -56.64
C GLU A 115 25.58 -4.54 -55.39
N LYS A 116 26.51 -3.65 -54.98
CA LYS A 116 27.25 -3.87 -53.72
C LYS A 116 26.32 -3.91 -52.51
N ILE A 117 25.33 -3.01 -52.40
CA ILE A 117 24.34 -3.00 -51.32
C ILE A 117 23.45 -4.27 -51.39
N ALA A 118 22.99 -4.65 -52.58
CA ALA A 118 22.21 -5.86 -52.78
C ALA A 118 22.97 -7.13 -52.37
N ASN A 119 24.27 -7.20 -52.77
CA ASN A 119 25.12 -8.32 -52.39
C ASN A 119 25.41 -8.39 -50.88
N LEU A 120 25.61 -7.23 -50.23
CA LEU A 120 25.80 -7.14 -48.78
C LEU A 120 24.52 -7.57 -48.04
N THR A 121 23.36 -7.11 -48.49
CA THR A 121 22.08 -7.52 -47.89
C THR A 121 21.76 -9.00 -48.09
N GLN A 122 22.10 -9.55 -49.28
CA GLN A 122 21.90 -10.97 -49.59
C GLN A 122 22.86 -11.84 -48.78
N THR A 123 24.13 -11.40 -48.62
CA THR A 123 25.11 -12.10 -47.79
C THR A 123 24.71 -12.06 -46.32
N ALA A 124 24.25 -10.91 -45.80
CA ALA A 124 23.75 -10.83 -44.45
C ALA A 124 22.55 -11.73 -44.23
N LYS A 125 21.58 -11.76 -45.15
CA LYS A 125 20.41 -12.59 -45.08
C LYS A 125 20.79 -14.10 -45.09
N SER A 126 21.69 -14.54 -45.90
CA SER A 126 22.15 -15.93 -45.92
C SER A 126 22.90 -16.33 -44.66
N GLN A 127 23.66 -15.43 -44.05
CA GLN A 127 24.32 -15.65 -42.77
C GLN A 127 23.29 -15.81 -41.63
N TRP A 128 22.26 -14.95 -41.61
CA TRP A 128 21.16 -15.04 -40.64
C TRP A 128 20.36 -16.33 -40.79
N GLU A 129 20.12 -16.80 -42.00
CA GLU A 129 19.45 -18.08 -42.26
C GLU A 129 20.30 -19.28 -41.76
N LYS A 130 21.60 -19.26 -41.94
CA LYS A 130 22.51 -20.29 -41.42
C LYS A 130 22.56 -20.30 -39.89
N ILE A 131 22.51 -19.14 -39.25
CA ILE A 131 22.47 -19.01 -37.78
C ILE A 131 21.14 -19.55 -37.24
N ARG A 132 20.02 -19.18 -37.87
CA ARG A 132 18.67 -19.69 -37.52
C ARG A 132 18.53 -21.20 -37.74
N ALA A 133 19.21 -21.76 -38.73
CA ALA A 133 19.18 -23.18 -39.04
C ALA A 133 19.94 -24.05 -38.03
N ARG A 134 20.84 -23.47 -37.20
CA ARG A 134 21.58 -24.23 -36.18
C ARG A 134 20.63 -24.77 -35.12
N PRO A 135 20.68 -26.06 -34.79
CA PRO A 135 19.79 -26.65 -33.80
C PRO A 135 19.95 -26.04 -32.43
N VAL A 136 21.16 -25.62 -32.07
CA VAL A 136 21.46 -24.90 -30.83
C VAL A 136 20.74 -23.56 -30.75
N PHE A 137 20.70 -22.78 -31.84
CA PHE A 137 19.98 -21.48 -31.83
C PHE A 137 18.46 -21.67 -31.63
N ARG A 138 17.88 -22.67 -32.30
CA ARG A 138 16.46 -23.00 -32.11
C ARG A 138 16.17 -23.47 -30.69
N LEU A 139 17.07 -24.25 -30.09
CA LEU A 139 16.94 -24.65 -28.69
C LEU A 139 17.00 -23.46 -27.73
N LEU A 140 17.96 -22.55 -27.94
CA LEU A 140 18.08 -21.32 -27.11
C LEU A 140 16.83 -20.43 -27.20
N VAL A 141 16.28 -20.26 -28.42
CA VAL A 141 15.05 -19.50 -28.62
C VAL A 141 13.87 -20.14 -27.88
N ARG A 142 13.72 -21.44 -27.96
CA ARG A 142 12.67 -22.15 -27.22
C ARG A 142 12.84 -22.06 -25.70
N ILE A 143 14.05 -22.16 -25.20
CA ILE A 143 14.34 -21.98 -23.77
C ILE A 143 13.97 -20.55 -23.35
N ALA A 144 14.35 -19.54 -24.14
CA ALA A 144 14.01 -18.13 -23.87
C ALA A 144 12.48 -17.92 -23.87
N GLU A 145 11.77 -18.52 -24.82
CA GLU A 145 10.31 -18.47 -24.90
C GLU A 145 9.65 -19.06 -23.65
N VAL A 146 10.10 -20.25 -23.22
CA VAL A 146 9.62 -20.91 -21.99
C VAL A 146 9.90 -20.03 -20.76
N ILE A 147 11.10 -19.45 -20.65
CA ILE A 147 11.45 -18.57 -19.53
C ILE A 147 10.53 -17.32 -19.52
N ILE A 148 10.28 -16.72 -20.67
CA ILE A 148 9.38 -15.56 -20.78
C ILE A 148 7.96 -15.92 -20.32
N VAL A 149 7.43 -17.05 -20.81
CA VAL A 149 6.08 -17.51 -20.43
C VAL A 149 5.99 -17.80 -18.93
N VAL A 150 6.96 -18.56 -18.39
CA VAL A 150 7.00 -18.88 -16.95
C VAL A 150 7.12 -17.62 -16.11
N SER A 151 7.98 -16.67 -16.53
CA SER A 151 8.12 -15.38 -15.84
C SER A 151 6.83 -14.56 -15.89
N ALA A 152 6.16 -14.49 -17.03
CA ALA A 152 4.89 -13.79 -17.18
C ALA A 152 3.79 -14.37 -16.29
N VAL A 153 3.68 -15.70 -16.25
CA VAL A 153 2.74 -16.40 -15.37
C VAL A 153 3.11 -16.16 -13.90
N GLY A 154 4.39 -16.24 -13.55
CA GLY A 154 4.89 -15.97 -12.19
C GLY A 154 4.55 -14.56 -11.72
N ILE A 155 4.75 -13.53 -12.55
CA ILE A 155 4.40 -12.15 -12.25
C ILE A 155 2.88 -12.01 -12.06
N LEU A 156 2.09 -12.63 -12.93
CA LEU A 156 0.63 -12.58 -12.85
C LEU A 156 0.13 -13.21 -11.55
N VAL A 157 0.65 -14.35 -11.16
CA VAL A 157 0.32 -15.01 -9.89
C VAL A 157 0.76 -14.15 -8.72
N ALA A 158 2.00 -13.63 -8.75
CA ALA A 158 2.51 -12.77 -7.68
C ALA A 158 1.64 -11.51 -7.48
N THR A 159 1.20 -10.85 -8.56
CA THR A 159 0.33 -9.66 -8.47
C THR A 159 -1.05 -9.97 -7.91
N PHE A 160 -1.55 -11.20 -8.12
CA PHE A 160 -2.84 -11.62 -7.57
C PHE A 160 -2.77 -11.90 -6.07
N PHE A 161 -1.69 -12.54 -5.59
CA PHE A 161 -1.56 -12.95 -4.18
C PHE A 161 -0.83 -11.93 -3.30
N MET A 162 -0.12 -10.97 -3.87
CA MET A 162 0.69 -10.00 -3.14
C MET A 162 0.24 -8.58 -3.40
N SER A 163 0.31 -7.74 -2.36
CA SER A 163 0.12 -6.29 -2.46
C SER A 163 1.40 -5.58 -2.07
N VAL A 164 1.80 -4.57 -2.84
CA VAL A 164 2.91 -3.70 -2.48
C VAL A 164 2.35 -2.43 -1.85
N LEU A 165 2.81 -2.11 -0.65
CA LEU A 165 2.36 -0.98 0.15
C LEU A 165 3.52 -0.05 0.45
N GLN A 166 3.33 1.25 0.27
CA GLN A 166 4.29 2.25 0.72
C GLN A 166 3.94 2.69 2.14
N ILE A 167 4.91 2.58 3.05
CA ILE A 167 4.77 3.03 4.44
C ILE A 167 4.79 4.55 4.49
N ARG A 168 3.84 5.12 5.22
CA ARG A 168 3.81 6.55 5.52
C ARG A 168 3.63 6.76 7.00
N GLY A 169 4.52 7.58 7.57
CA GLY A 169 4.54 7.90 8.99
C GLY A 169 5.38 6.94 9.83
N GLU A 170 5.51 7.27 11.10
CA GLU A 170 6.49 6.66 12.01
C GLU A 170 5.88 5.72 13.06
N SER A 171 4.59 5.39 12.94
CA SER A 171 3.88 4.61 13.97
C SER A 171 4.37 3.17 14.13
N MET A 172 5.15 2.66 13.17
CA MET A 172 5.72 1.32 13.16
C MET A 172 7.25 1.31 13.29
N THR A 173 7.87 2.46 13.56
CA THR A 173 9.31 2.53 13.85
C THR A 173 9.65 1.81 15.15
N PRO A 174 10.80 1.15 15.21
CA PRO A 174 11.86 1.08 14.21
C PRO A 174 11.67 -0.02 13.15
N THR A 175 10.64 -0.86 13.27
CA THR A 175 10.45 -2.05 12.42
C THR A 175 10.19 -1.65 10.97
N LEU A 176 9.28 -0.70 10.73
CA LEU A 176 9.00 -0.12 9.43
C LEU A 176 9.20 1.40 9.50
N ARG A 177 9.84 1.96 8.49
CA ARG A 177 10.16 3.39 8.40
C ARG A 177 9.32 4.08 7.33
N ASP A 178 9.19 5.37 7.46
CA ASP A 178 8.57 6.18 6.42
C ASP A 178 9.32 6.02 5.09
N GLY A 179 8.56 5.79 4.01
CA GLY A 179 9.11 5.56 2.68
C GLY A 179 9.41 4.10 2.33
N ASP A 180 9.42 3.16 3.29
CA ASP A 180 9.62 1.74 3.00
C ASP A 180 8.54 1.22 2.05
N LEU A 181 8.92 0.37 1.08
CA LEU A 181 8.01 -0.43 0.28
C LEU A 181 7.95 -1.85 0.86
N VAL A 182 6.76 -2.26 1.24
CA VAL A 182 6.50 -3.55 1.89
C VAL A 182 5.61 -4.40 1.02
N VAL A 183 6.01 -5.65 0.84
CA VAL A 183 5.17 -6.68 0.21
C VAL A 183 4.33 -7.35 1.28
N ALA A 184 3.01 -7.35 1.07
CA ALA A 184 2.03 -8.01 1.94
C ALA A 184 1.35 -9.16 1.21
N SER A 185 1.19 -10.29 1.89
CA SER A 185 0.43 -11.46 1.40
C SER A 185 -1.05 -11.30 1.75
N ARG A 186 -1.92 -11.50 0.76
CA ARG A 186 -3.38 -11.39 0.91
C ARG A 186 -4.03 -12.59 1.59
N HIS A 187 -3.41 -13.76 1.47
CA HIS A 187 -3.96 -15.03 1.96
C HIS A 187 -3.07 -15.59 3.06
N SER A 188 -3.11 -15.00 4.23
CA SER A 188 -2.35 -15.51 5.36
C SER A 188 -3.24 -15.52 6.61
N SER A 189 -3.09 -16.57 7.41
CA SER A 189 -3.58 -16.56 8.79
C SER A 189 -2.72 -15.59 9.60
N PHE A 190 -3.35 -14.82 10.47
CA PHE A 190 -2.67 -13.81 11.27
C PHE A 190 -2.44 -14.33 12.68
N GLN A 191 -1.23 -14.19 13.17
CA GLN A 191 -0.83 -14.61 14.52
C GLN A 191 -0.35 -13.40 15.33
N SER A 192 -0.34 -13.55 16.66
CA SER A 192 0.26 -12.54 17.52
C SER A 192 1.73 -12.32 17.15
N GLY A 193 2.11 -11.06 16.97
CA GLY A 193 3.42 -10.62 16.47
C GLY A 193 3.45 -10.27 14.99
N ASP A 194 2.49 -10.71 14.17
CA ASP A 194 2.42 -10.36 12.76
C ASP A 194 2.07 -8.89 12.54
N ILE A 195 2.63 -8.28 11.50
CA ILE A 195 2.24 -6.93 11.08
C ILE A 195 1.21 -7.06 9.97
N ILE A 196 0.01 -6.53 10.19
CA ILE A 196 -1.08 -6.54 9.23
C ILE A 196 -1.36 -5.16 8.67
N ALA A 197 -1.71 -5.14 7.38
CA ALA A 197 -2.25 -3.98 6.70
C ALA A 197 -3.79 -4.09 6.69
N PHE A 198 -4.49 -3.03 7.06
CA PHE A 198 -5.96 -3.02 7.10
C PHE A 198 -6.55 -1.68 6.69
N TYR A 199 -7.77 -1.70 6.19
CA TYR A 199 -8.50 -0.49 5.80
C TYR A 199 -9.07 0.24 7.02
N TYR A 200 -8.83 1.54 7.09
CA TYR A 200 -9.42 2.44 8.06
C TYR A 200 -9.66 3.83 7.44
N ASN A 201 -10.91 4.30 7.43
CA ASN A 201 -11.29 5.62 6.90
C ASN A 201 -10.62 5.93 5.54
N ASN A 202 -10.80 5.06 4.56
CA ASN A 202 -10.26 5.17 3.19
C ASN A 202 -8.72 5.23 3.11
N LYS A 203 -8.02 4.77 4.16
CA LYS A 203 -6.57 4.64 4.21
C LYS A 203 -6.20 3.22 4.60
N VAL A 204 -4.99 2.80 4.22
CA VAL A 204 -4.41 1.55 4.69
C VAL A 204 -3.46 1.86 5.84
N LEU A 205 -3.70 1.25 6.98
CA LEU A 205 -2.84 1.34 8.16
C LEU A 205 -2.09 0.02 8.36
N LEU A 206 -0.86 0.11 8.88
CA LEU A 206 -0.10 -1.06 9.29
C LEU A 206 0.06 -1.03 10.81
N LYS A 207 -0.26 -2.16 11.45
CA LYS A 207 -0.11 -2.35 12.89
C LYS A 207 0.27 -3.80 13.18
N ARG A 208 0.83 -4.03 14.37
CA ARG A 208 1.18 -5.37 14.85
C ARG A 208 0.00 -5.99 15.59
N VAL A 209 -0.31 -7.23 15.24
CA VAL A 209 -1.30 -8.05 15.97
C VAL A 209 -0.73 -8.38 17.34
N ILE A 210 -1.46 -8.02 18.37
CA ILE A 210 -1.12 -8.28 19.78
C ILE A 210 -2.03 -9.35 20.35
N GLY A 211 -3.34 -9.21 20.11
CA GLY A 211 -4.34 -10.16 20.56
C GLY A 211 -5.15 -10.73 19.41
N GLN A 212 -5.42 -12.02 19.51
CA GLN A 212 -6.28 -12.80 18.62
C GLN A 212 -7.71 -12.83 19.13
N PRO A 213 -8.69 -13.29 18.33
CA PRO A 213 -10.06 -13.51 18.80
C PRO A 213 -10.09 -14.30 20.12
N GLY A 214 -10.84 -13.81 21.09
CA GLY A 214 -10.99 -14.42 22.42
C GLY A 214 -9.93 -14.05 23.46
N ASP A 215 -8.79 -13.47 23.04
CA ASP A 215 -7.72 -13.09 23.97
C ASP A 215 -8.13 -11.97 24.92
N TRP A 216 -7.65 -12.05 26.15
CA TRP A 216 -7.76 -10.99 27.15
C TRP A 216 -6.49 -10.12 27.13
N ILE A 217 -6.68 -8.85 26.85
CA ILE A 217 -5.60 -7.85 26.79
C ILE A 217 -5.71 -6.99 28.05
N ASP A 218 -4.59 -6.83 28.74
CA ASP A 218 -4.45 -5.90 29.84
C ASP A 218 -3.21 -5.02 29.63
N MET A 219 -3.15 -3.87 30.27
CA MET A 219 -2.04 -2.94 30.18
C MET A 219 -1.70 -2.43 31.58
N ARG A 220 -0.43 -2.62 31.95
CA ARG A 220 0.11 -2.09 33.21
C ARG A 220 0.35 -0.59 33.13
N GLU A 221 0.53 0.05 34.27
CA GLU A 221 0.82 1.48 34.36
C GLU A 221 2.08 1.90 33.61
N ASP A 222 3.08 1.01 33.51
CA ASP A 222 4.31 1.21 32.75
C ASP A 222 4.15 1.03 31.23
N GLY A 223 2.93 0.74 30.77
CA GLY A 223 2.59 0.46 29.37
C GLY A 223 2.91 -0.96 28.92
N THR A 224 3.34 -1.85 29.79
CA THR A 224 3.57 -3.26 29.46
C THR A 224 2.26 -3.94 29.15
N ILE A 225 2.17 -4.55 27.97
CA ILE A 225 0.98 -5.33 27.55
C ILE A 225 1.02 -6.72 28.16
N VAL A 226 -0.12 -7.16 28.62
CA VAL A 226 -0.35 -8.49 29.19
C VAL A 226 -1.43 -9.17 28.35
N VAL A 227 -1.14 -10.34 27.82
CA VAL A 227 -2.07 -11.17 27.06
C VAL A 227 -2.35 -12.45 27.83
N ASN A 228 -3.61 -12.73 28.12
CA ASN A 228 -4.04 -13.92 28.89
C ASN A 228 -3.23 -14.09 30.17
N LYS A 229 -3.08 -13.01 30.95
CA LYS A 229 -2.34 -12.94 32.23
C LYS A 229 -0.83 -13.09 32.09
N LYS A 230 -0.26 -13.18 30.87
CA LYS A 230 1.17 -13.30 30.64
C LYS A 230 1.71 -11.99 30.04
N PRO A 231 2.77 -11.39 30.61
CA PRO A 231 3.40 -10.20 30.04
C PRO A 231 4.00 -10.52 28.69
N LEU A 232 3.71 -9.67 27.69
CA LEU A 232 4.22 -9.82 26.33
C LEU A 232 5.67 -9.30 26.25
N ARG A 233 6.55 -10.10 25.65
CA ARG A 233 7.92 -9.69 25.35
C ARG A 233 7.95 -8.90 24.05
N GLU A 234 8.27 -7.62 24.14
CA GLU A 234 8.16 -6.67 23.03
C GLU A 234 9.50 -6.03 22.70
N ASN A 235 10.44 -6.82 22.19
CA ASN A 235 11.79 -6.37 21.84
C ASN A 235 11.83 -5.35 20.70
N TYR A 236 10.74 -5.26 19.93
CA TYR A 236 10.56 -4.33 18.83
C TYR A 236 10.14 -2.93 19.29
N VAL A 237 9.59 -2.79 20.49
CA VAL A 237 9.21 -1.48 21.04
C VAL A 237 10.45 -0.76 21.54
N LYS A 238 10.70 0.43 21.00
CA LYS A 238 11.76 1.33 21.48
C LYS A 238 11.14 2.56 22.13
N GLY A 239 11.79 3.06 23.17
CA GLY A 239 11.29 4.22 23.91
C GLY A 239 10.11 3.93 24.83
N SER A 240 9.21 4.91 24.99
CA SER A 240 8.05 4.80 25.87
C SER A 240 7.04 3.79 25.36
N LYS A 241 6.61 2.88 26.25
CA LYS A 241 5.50 1.94 25.99
C LYS A 241 4.13 2.59 26.19
N ILE A 242 4.08 3.76 26.80
CA ILE A 242 2.85 4.51 27.07
C ILE A 242 2.47 5.30 25.82
N GLY A 243 1.18 5.35 25.54
CA GLY A 243 0.61 6.13 24.44
C GLY A 243 -0.84 6.49 24.75
N LYS A 244 -1.51 7.14 23.80
CA LYS A 244 -2.91 7.52 23.97
C LYS A 244 -3.78 6.28 24.16
N THR A 245 -4.59 6.28 25.23
CA THR A 245 -5.48 5.19 25.60
C THR A 245 -6.80 5.77 26.08
N ASP A 246 -7.91 5.36 25.50
CA ASP A 246 -9.27 5.78 25.89
C ASP A 246 -10.25 4.60 26.01
N ILE A 247 -9.73 3.36 25.97
CA ILE A 247 -10.47 2.14 26.29
C ILE A 247 -10.17 1.71 27.72
N LYS A 248 -11.04 0.86 28.24
CA LYS A 248 -10.85 0.25 29.57
C LYS A 248 -10.20 -1.11 29.45
N PHE A 249 -9.25 -1.39 30.34
CA PHE A 249 -8.66 -2.72 30.53
C PHE A 249 -9.17 -3.37 31.81
N PRO A 250 -9.18 -4.72 31.90
CA PRO A 250 -8.86 -5.67 30.83
C PRO A 250 -9.89 -5.65 29.71
N TYR A 251 -9.46 -5.89 28.48
CA TYR A 251 -10.27 -5.88 27.26
C TYR A 251 -10.25 -7.24 26.59
N GLN A 252 -11.41 -7.86 26.37
CA GLN A 252 -11.49 -9.10 25.61
C GLN A 252 -11.65 -8.79 24.13
N VAL A 253 -10.80 -9.41 23.30
CA VAL A 253 -10.86 -9.28 21.84
C VAL A 253 -12.09 -10.06 21.33
N PRO A 254 -13.03 -9.42 20.63
CA PRO A 254 -14.19 -10.10 20.06
C PRO A 254 -13.81 -11.15 19.02
N GLU A 255 -14.70 -12.08 18.73
CA GLU A 255 -14.55 -13.05 17.66
C GLU A 255 -14.37 -12.35 16.31
N HIS A 256 -13.55 -12.93 15.41
CA HIS A 256 -13.22 -12.39 14.09
C HIS A 256 -12.59 -11.01 14.11
N ARG A 257 -11.95 -10.64 15.20
CA ARG A 257 -11.27 -9.35 15.34
C ARG A 257 -9.88 -9.51 15.95
N TYR A 258 -9.02 -8.55 15.65
CA TYR A 258 -7.66 -8.48 16.16
C TYR A 258 -7.44 -7.21 16.97
N PHE A 259 -6.72 -7.34 18.07
CA PHE A 259 -6.22 -6.19 18.82
C PHE A 259 -4.83 -5.85 18.30
N VAL A 260 -4.66 -4.65 17.77
CA VAL A 260 -3.44 -4.26 17.07
C VAL A 260 -2.80 -3.03 17.68
N LEU A 261 -1.47 -3.00 17.73
CA LEU A 261 -0.69 -1.86 18.24
C LEU A 261 0.38 -1.43 17.22
N GLY A 262 0.74 -0.14 17.29
CA GLY A 262 1.95 0.33 16.61
C GLY A 262 3.20 0.01 17.42
N ASP A 263 4.33 -0.18 16.76
CA ASP A 263 5.61 -0.42 17.44
C ASP A 263 6.12 0.85 18.12
N HIS A 264 5.82 2.02 17.57
CA HIS A 264 6.08 3.32 18.20
C HIS A 264 4.89 3.74 19.07
N ARG A 265 4.82 3.18 20.25
CA ARG A 265 3.67 3.26 21.18
C ARG A 265 3.16 4.66 21.47
N SER A 266 4.07 5.62 21.65
CA SER A 266 3.72 6.99 22.08
C SER A 266 2.96 7.81 21.05
N ILE A 267 3.18 7.56 19.76
CA ILE A 267 2.55 8.31 18.67
C ILE A 267 1.53 7.49 17.88
N SER A 268 1.44 6.19 18.14
CA SER A 268 0.56 5.32 17.38
C SER A 268 -0.91 5.53 17.76
N LEU A 269 -1.74 5.73 16.75
CA LEU A 269 -3.17 5.57 16.83
C LEU A 269 -3.51 4.10 16.50
N ASP A 270 -4.03 3.36 17.48
CA ASP A 270 -4.22 1.91 17.39
C ASP A 270 -5.38 1.43 18.29
N SER A 271 -5.49 0.13 18.55
CA SER A 271 -6.62 -0.47 19.27
C SER A 271 -6.79 0.04 20.70
N ARG A 272 -5.83 0.74 21.28
CA ARG A 272 -5.97 1.40 22.58
C ARG A 272 -6.94 2.59 22.54
N THR A 273 -7.29 3.03 21.34
CA THR A 273 -8.22 4.15 21.15
C THR A 273 -9.54 3.65 20.54
N LYS A 274 -10.66 4.20 21.04
CA LYS A 274 -11.99 3.92 20.49
C LYS A 274 -12.11 4.24 19.00
N ALA A 275 -11.31 5.20 18.53
CA ALA A 275 -11.30 5.58 17.13
C ALA A 275 -10.93 4.42 16.20
N ILE A 276 -9.93 3.63 16.55
CA ILE A 276 -9.54 2.42 15.81
C ILE A 276 -10.29 1.20 16.31
N GLY A 277 -10.29 0.98 17.64
CA GLY A 277 -10.82 -0.25 18.24
C GLY A 277 -10.11 -1.50 17.73
N THR A 278 -10.80 -2.64 17.79
CA THR A 278 -10.31 -3.90 17.21
C THR A 278 -10.57 -3.95 15.72
N VAL A 279 -9.62 -4.51 14.96
CA VAL A 279 -9.68 -4.64 13.50
C VAL A 279 -10.42 -5.94 13.14
N SER A 280 -11.43 -5.85 12.29
CA SER A 280 -12.15 -7.01 11.76
C SER A 280 -11.31 -7.71 10.68
N GLU A 281 -11.47 -9.02 10.55
CA GLU A 281 -10.84 -9.83 9.49
C GLU A 281 -11.12 -9.26 8.09
N ASP A 282 -12.35 -8.79 7.84
CA ASP A 282 -12.77 -8.21 6.55
C ASP A 282 -12.02 -6.91 6.20
N GLN A 283 -11.50 -6.21 7.20
CA GLN A 283 -10.72 -5.01 6.99
C GLN A 283 -9.28 -5.31 6.60
N VAL A 284 -8.80 -6.55 6.83
CA VAL A 284 -7.39 -6.88 6.63
C VAL A 284 -7.09 -7.08 5.14
N VAL A 285 -6.16 -6.30 4.65
CA VAL A 285 -5.62 -6.37 3.28
C VAL A 285 -4.62 -7.52 3.13
N GLY A 286 -3.83 -7.75 4.19
CA GLY A 286 -2.82 -8.81 4.21
C GLY A 286 -1.76 -8.62 5.29
N LYS A 287 -0.86 -9.61 5.37
CA LYS A 287 0.28 -9.66 6.29
C LYS A 287 1.52 -9.12 5.61
N ALA A 288 2.19 -8.18 6.23
CA ALA A 288 3.50 -7.68 5.80
C ALA A 288 4.56 -8.78 5.91
N MET A 289 5.25 -9.07 4.82
CA MET A 289 6.21 -10.17 4.73
C MET A 289 7.64 -9.69 4.56
N LEU A 290 7.85 -8.71 3.71
CA LEU A 290 9.17 -8.31 3.26
C LEU A 290 9.23 -6.82 2.94
N ILE A 291 10.30 -6.14 3.41
CA ILE A 291 10.66 -4.80 2.97
C ILE A 291 11.50 -4.95 1.72
N VAL A 292 11.04 -4.41 0.57
CA VAL A 292 11.72 -4.56 -0.73
C VAL A 292 12.48 -3.30 -1.15
N TRP A 293 12.18 -2.18 -0.55
CA TRP A 293 12.84 -0.90 -0.81
C TRP A 293 12.81 -0.01 0.44
N PRO A 294 13.86 0.75 0.75
CA PRO A 294 15.16 0.83 0.05
C PRO A 294 15.99 -0.45 0.25
N LEU A 295 16.89 -0.75 -0.70
CA LEU A 295 17.72 -1.96 -0.63
C LEU A 295 18.61 -2.00 0.63
N SER A 296 18.95 -0.84 1.19
CA SER A 296 19.67 -0.75 2.47
C SER A 296 18.87 -1.24 3.68
N HIS A 297 17.55 -1.37 3.53
CA HIS A 297 16.62 -1.83 4.58
C HIS A 297 15.91 -3.14 4.19
N PHE A 298 16.39 -3.80 3.13
CA PHE A 298 15.84 -5.07 2.67
C PHE A 298 15.89 -6.13 3.77
N SER A 299 14.74 -6.58 4.24
CA SER A 299 14.64 -7.56 5.32
C SER A 299 13.24 -8.18 5.41
N GLY A 300 13.16 -9.35 6.03
CA GLY A 300 11.87 -9.92 6.43
C GLY A 300 11.24 -9.12 7.55
N VAL A 301 9.94 -8.90 7.48
CA VAL A 301 9.15 -8.24 8.52
C VAL A 301 8.81 -9.27 9.60
N ARG A 302 9.26 -9.00 10.84
CA ARG A 302 9.00 -9.86 12.01
C ARG A 302 8.55 -9.05 13.21
#